data_83ceb115c64ccba8f95935324f44dabb
#
_entry.id   83ceb115c64ccba8f95935324f44dabb
#
_cell.length_a   1.000
_cell.length_b   1.000
_cell.length_c   1.000
_cell.angle_alpha   90.00
_cell.angle_beta   90.00
_cell.angle_gamma   90.00
#
_symmetry.space_group_name_H-M   'P 1'
#
loop_
_entity.id
_entity.type
_entity.pdbx_description
1 polymer ?
#
loop_
_entity_poly.entity_id
_entity_poly.type
_entity_poly.pdbx_seq_one_letter_code
_entity_poly.pdbx_strand_id
1 'polypeptide(L)'
;MAPGAVMVPKLQVEEVTFPGSVKPPGSTNILFLGGAGVRGLEIQGQFIKFTTIGIYLGQEALPSLASKWKGKTIDELTSSLDFFSDIVSGEFEKFIKVTMLKPLTGQMYAEKVTENCVAYWKAVGIYSDAEAKAVEEFTDTFKDENFPPLTSILFTLSPHGSLTIAFSKAKDGAIPEVGSAVIENKQLAEAVLESIIGKHGVSPVAKQSLAERIHGLLLEFDAANVNVNANALNRDKVEVVKQENGDSVDKVEVVKQENGDSICKQ
;
A
#
# COMPACT_ATOMS: atom_id res chain seq x y z
N MET A 1 23.47 -3.42 0.46
CA MET A 1 22.63 -2.21 0.58
C MET A 1 21.19 -2.66 0.51
N ALA A 2 20.34 -2.22 1.42
CA ALA A 2 18.91 -2.45 1.28
C ALA A 2 18.44 -1.85 -0.07
N PRO A 3 17.52 -2.49 -0.82
CA PRO A 3 16.97 -1.91 -2.02
C PRO A 3 16.40 -0.54 -1.67
N GLY A 4 16.65 0.47 -2.51
CA GLY A 4 16.24 1.84 -2.26
C GLY A 4 14.74 1.91 -1.96
N ALA A 5 14.35 2.66 -0.92
CA ALA A 5 12.95 2.82 -0.55
C ALA A 5 12.16 3.37 -1.75
N VAL A 6 10.99 2.78 -2.03
CA VAL A 6 10.08 3.25 -3.08
C VAL A 6 9.64 4.67 -2.74
N MET A 7 9.94 5.60 -3.61
CA MET A 7 9.58 7.00 -3.46
C MET A 7 8.41 7.32 -4.37
N VAL A 8 7.29 7.70 -3.78
CA VAL A 8 6.09 8.07 -4.52
C VAL A 8 5.65 9.49 -4.17
N PRO A 9 5.04 10.23 -5.12
CA PRO A 9 4.52 11.55 -4.83
C PRO A 9 3.34 11.49 -3.85
N LYS A 10 3.19 12.56 -3.05
CA LYS A 10 1.99 12.78 -2.23
C LYS A 10 0.74 12.93 -3.10
N LEU A 11 -0.42 12.62 -2.54
CA LEU A 11 -1.72 12.89 -3.15
C LEU A 11 -2.53 13.87 -2.30
N GLN A 12 -3.23 14.76 -2.97
CA GLN A 12 -4.25 15.63 -2.36
C GLN A 12 -5.62 15.05 -2.69
N VAL A 13 -6.41 14.78 -1.65
CA VAL A 13 -7.80 14.32 -1.78
C VAL A 13 -8.67 15.22 -0.92
N GLU A 14 -9.49 16.06 -1.51
CA GLU A 14 -10.18 17.14 -0.83
C GLU A 14 -9.17 18.05 -0.08
N GLU A 15 -9.46 18.42 1.16
CA GLU A 15 -8.54 19.19 2.02
C GLU A 15 -7.43 18.35 2.70
N VAL A 16 -7.38 17.02 2.45
CA VAL A 16 -6.43 16.10 3.10
C VAL A 16 -5.25 15.77 2.20
N THR A 17 -4.05 15.98 2.69
CA THR A 17 -2.81 15.54 2.04
C THR A 17 -2.38 14.17 2.57
N PHE A 18 -2.19 13.22 1.66
CA PHE A 18 -1.58 11.92 1.91
C PHE A 18 -0.12 11.95 1.47
N PRO A 19 0.86 11.95 2.40
CA PRO A 19 2.28 11.94 2.05
C PRO A 19 2.65 10.68 1.27
N GLY A 20 3.70 10.75 0.45
CA GLY A 20 4.15 9.61 -0.38
C GLY A 20 4.64 8.41 0.42
N SER A 21 5.04 8.64 1.66
CA SER A 21 5.42 7.58 2.61
C SER A 21 5.05 7.95 4.03
N VAL A 22 4.81 6.93 4.87
CA VAL A 22 4.50 7.07 6.29
C VAL A 22 5.14 5.94 7.10
N LYS A 23 5.33 6.20 8.41
CA LYS A 23 5.59 5.17 9.41
C LYS A 23 4.30 4.93 10.19
N PRO A 24 3.67 3.75 10.10
CA PRO A 24 2.41 3.47 10.79
C PRO A 24 2.58 3.33 12.30
N PRO A 25 1.49 3.48 13.09
CA PRO A 25 1.49 3.15 14.51
C PRO A 25 1.87 1.69 14.75
N GLY A 26 2.76 1.45 15.72
CA GLY A 26 3.22 0.11 16.07
C GLY A 26 4.17 -0.55 15.07
N SER A 27 4.56 0.14 14.00
CA SER A 27 5.49 -0.35 12.99
C SER A 27 6.85 0.33 13.06
N THR A 28 7.89 -0.41 12.65
CA THR A 28 9.24 0.13 12.39
C THR A 28 9.49 0.44 10.92
N ASN A 29 8.59 -0.01 10.04
CA ASN A 29 8.73 0.10 8.59
C ASN A 29 8.19 1.42 8.06
N ILE A 30 8.72 1.83 6.90
CA ILE A 30 8.18 2.95 6.11
C ILE A 30 7.41 2.36 4.95
N LEU A 31 6.12 2.69 4.86
CA LEU A 31 5.22 2.22 3.83
C LEU A 31 5.02 3.33 2.78
N PHE A 32 4.92 2.95 1.51
CA PHE A 32 4.64 3.87 0.42
C PHE A 32 3.14 4.01 0.14
N LEU A 33 2.72 5.17 -0.35
CA LEU A 33 1.33 5.45 -0.70
C LEU A 33 0.93 4.68 -1.96
N GLY A 34 0.17 3.61 -1.79
CA GLY A 34 -0.39 2.79 -2.88
C GLY A 34 -1.57 3.46 -3.59
N GLY A 35 -2.41 4.20 -2.87
CA GLY A 35 -3.54 4.92 -3.46
C GLY A 35 -4.34 5.72 -2.43
N ALA A 36 -5.18 6.63 -2.90
CA ALA A 36 -6.09 7.37 -2.04
C ALA A 36 -7.36 7.81 -2.78
N GLY A 37 -8.45 8.03 -2.03
CA GLY A 37 -9.71 8.48 -2.61
C GLY A 37 -10.74 8.87 -1.55
N VAL A 38 -11.94 9.22 -2.00
CA VAL A 38 -13.06 9.57 -1.14
C VAL A 38 -14.00 8.38 -0.92
N ARG A 39 -14.63 8.33 0.24
CA ARG A 39 -15.84 7.57 0.49
C ARG A 39 -17.00 8.54 0.62
N GLY A 40 -18.05 8.29 -0.14
CA GLY A 40 -19.28 9.06 -0.10
C GLY A 40 -20.49 8.19 -0.38
N LEU A 41 -21.67 8.77 -0.21
CA LEU A 41 -22.95 8.16 -0.54
C LEU A 41 -23.78 9.15 -1.33
N GLU A 42 -24.57 8.64 -2.27
CA GLU A 42 -25.60 9.44 -2.93
C GLU A 42 -26.82 9.56 -2.03
N ILE A 43 -27.13 10.77 -1.63
CA ILE A 43 -28.27 11.08 -0.77
C ILE A 43 -29.12 12.15 -1.48
N GLN A 44 -30.36 11.82 -1.83
CA GLN A 44 -31.29 12.72 -2.52
C GLN A 44 -30.69 13.33 -3.81
N GLY A 45 -29.97 12.52 -4.60
CA GLY A 45 -29.34 12.96 -5.85
C GLY A 45 -28.07 13.79 -5.69
N GLN A 46 -27.53 13.90 -4.48
CA GLN A 46 -26.25 14.56 -4.18
C GLN A 46 -25.24 13.57 -3.64
N PHE A 47 -24.02 13.57 -4.20
CA PHE A 47 -22.93 12.76 -3.67
C PHE A 47 -22.29 13.45 -2.46
N ILE A 48 -22.59 12.93 -1.28
CA ILE A 48 -22.07 13.45 0.00
C ILE A 48 -20.80 12.71 0.36
N LYS A 49 -19.69 13.43 0.46
CA LYS A 49 -18.37 12.90 0.85
C LYS A 49 -18.30 12.86 2.37
N PHE A 50 -17.99 11.69 2.95
CA PHE A 50 -17.91 11.46 4.39
C PHE A 50 -16.48 11.36 4.90
N THR A 51 -15.63 10.66 4.13
CA THR A 51 -14.22 10.44 4.51
C THR A 51 -13.31 10.46 3.29
N THR A 52 -12.04 10.75 3.52
CA THR A 52 -10.95 10.43 2.60
C THR A 52 -10.18 9.23 3.14
N ILE A 53 -9.67 8.38 2.25
CA ILE A 53 -8.98 7.14 2.61
C ILE A 53 -7.66 7.09 1.86
N GLY A 54 -6.55 6.91 2.60
CA GLY A 54 -5.23 6.61 2.03
C GLY A 54 -4.83 5.19 2.38
N ILE A 55 -4.29 4.46 1.40
CA ILE A 55 -3.85 3.07 1.52
C ILE A 55 -2.36 3.05 1.23
N TYR A 56 -1.58 2.52 2.19
CA TYR A 56 -0.13 2.41 2.11
C TYR A 56 0.27 0.95 2.18
N LEU A 57 1.32 0.59 1.46
CA LEU A 57 1.82 -0.78 1.35
C LEU A 57 3.30 -0.85 1.73
N GLY A 58 3.71 -1.96 2.34
CA GLY A 58 5.11 -2.29 2.59
C GLY A 58 5.88 -2.52 1.30
N GLN A 59 7.19 -2.40 1.35
CA GLN A 59 8.06 -2.54 0.18
C GLN A 59 7.93 -3.93 -0.48
N GLU A 60 7.62 -4.95 0.30
CA GLU A 60 7.43 -6.34 -0.12
C GLU A 60 6.19 -6.54 -1.02
N ALA A 61 5.28 -5.57 -1.04
CA ALA A 61 4.11 -5.61 -1.92
C ALA A 61 4.49 -5.64 -3.41
N LEU A 62 5.54 -4.91 -3.82
CA LEU A 62 5.92 -4.84 -5.24
C LEU A 62 6.44 -6.18 -5.76
N PRO A 63 7.45 -6.84 -5.16
CA PRO A 63 7.89 -8.16 -5.63
C PRO A 63 6.76 -9.21 -5.53
N SER A 64 5.91 -9.16 -4.51
CA SER A 64 4.77 -10.06 -4.36
C SER A 64 3.76 -9.91 -5.51
N LEU A 65 3.37 -8.68 -5.83
CA LEU A 65 2.39 -8.39 -6.88
C LEU A 65 2.98 -8.54 -8.29
N ALA A 66 4.27 -8.25 -8.49
CA ALA A 66 4.93 -8.32 -9.80
C ALA A 66 4.84 -9.71 -10.43
N SER A 67 4.90 -10.78 -9.64
CA SER A 67 4.86 -12.16 -10.12
C SER A 67 3.59 -12.49 -10.93
N LYS A 68 2.45 -11.87 -10.60
CA LYS A 68 1.14 -12.13 -11.22
C LYS A 68 0.61 -10.96 -12.05
N TRP A 69 0.91 -9.73 -11.63
CA TRP A 69 0.23 -8.53 -12.14
C TRP A 69 1.10 -7.64 -13.02
N LYS A 70 2.36 -7.97 -13.17
CA LYS A 70 3.27 -7.30 -14.09
C LYS A 70 2.76 -7.39 -15.53
N GLY A 71 2.86 -6.25 -16.26
CA GLY A 71 2.45 -6.17 -17.68
C GLY A 71 0.94 -6.11 -17.91
N LYS A 72 0.13 -6.16 -16.84
CA LYS A 72 -1.30 -5.89 -16.92
C LYS A 72 -1.57 -4.41 -17.11
N THR A 73 -2.56 -4.06 -17.91
CA THR A 73 -3.00 -2.67 -18.09
C THR A 73 -3.75 -2.16 -16.86
N ILE A 74 -3.88 -0.84 -16.75
CA ILE A 74 -4.67 -0.20 -15.67
C ILE A 74 -6.12 -0.72 -15.67
N ASP A 75 -6.75 -0.87 -16.84
CA ASP A 75 -8.11 -1.37 -16.97
C ASP A 75 -8.25 -2.81 -16.50
N GLU A 76 -7.28 -3.69 -16.84
CA GLU A 76 -7.23 -5.07 -16.35
C GLU A 76 -7.10 -5.11 -14.83
N LEU A 77 -6.23 -4.30 -14.24
CA LEU A 77 -6.06 -4.23 -12.78
C LEU A 77 -7.32 -3.70 -12.09
N THR A 78 -7.88 -2.59 -12.59
CA THR A 78 -9.05 -1.95 -11.99
C THR A 78 -10.28 -2.85 -12.00
N SER A 79 -10.45 -3.65 -13.06
CA SER A 79 -11.58 -4.57 -13.20
C SER A 79 -11.37 -5.93 -12.49
N SER A 80 -10.14 -6.26 -12.07
CA SER A 80 -9.80 -7.53 -11.48
C SER A 80 -10.08 -7.57 -9.98
N LEU A 81 -11.06 -8.38 -9.56
CA LEU A 81 -11.28 -8.65 -8.14
C LEU A 81 -10.10 -9.40 -7.51
N ASP A 82 -9.45 -10.29 -8.25
CA ASP A 82 -8.30 -11.06 -7.78
C ASP A 82 -7.10 -10.15 -7.46
N PHE A 83 -6.90 -9.07 -8.23
CA PHE A 83 -5.85 -8.10 -7.95
C PHE A 83 -6.03 -7.45 -6.57
N PHE A 84 -7.22 -7.03 -6.26
CA PHE A 84 -7.52 -6.43 -4.95
C PHE A 84 -7.51 -7.47 -3.84
N SER A 85 -7.95 -8.70 -4.11
CA SER A 85 -7.85 -9.82 -3.16
C SER A 85 -6.39 -10.14 -2.82
N ASP A 86 -5.48 -10.15 -3.82
CA ASP A 86 -4.05 -10.36 -3.60
C ASP A 86 -3.41 -9.22 -2.78
N ILE A 87 -3.92 -7.99 -2.87
CA ILE A 87 -3.49 -6.89 -2.00
C ILE A 87 -4.02 -7.08 -0.58
N VAL A 88 -5.29 -7.47 -0.43
CA VAL A 88 -5.91 -7.67 0.89
C VAL A 88 -5.22 -8.80 1.65
N SER A 89 -5.05 -9.97 1.04
CA SER A 89 -4.51 -11.17 1.68
C SER A 89 -2.99 -11.29 1.61
N GLY A 90 -2.30 -10.43 0.86
CA GLY A 90 -0.85 -10.49 0.66
C GLY A 90 -0.07 -10.39 1.98
N GLU A 91 1.03 -11.16 2.09
CA GLU A 91 1.87 -11.23 3.29
C GLU A 91 2.87 -10.07 3.37
N PHE A 92 2.37 -8.85 3.27
CA PHE A 92 3.10 -7.60 3.47
C PHE A 92 2.31 -6.66 4.35
N GLU A 93 3.01 -5.75 5.00
CA GLU A 93 2.38 -4.77 5.88
C GLU A 93 1.53 -3.78 5.09
N LYS A 94 0.38 -3.41 5.65
CA LYS A 94 -0.53 -2.43 5.06
C LYS A 94 -0.93 -1.40 6.12
N PHE A 95 -1.17 -0.19 5.68
CA PHE A 95 -1.66 0.87 6.55
C PHE A 95 -2.77 1.65 5.87
N ILE A 96 -3.84 1.91 6.61
CA ILE A 96 -5.00 2.63 6.13
C ILE A 96 -5.20 3.86 7.02
N LYS A 97 -5.31 5.02 6.39
CA LYS A 97 -5.67 6.28 7.06
C LYS A 97 -7.03 6.73 6.56
N VAL A 98 -8.03 6.72 7.45
CA VAL A 98 -9.40 7.19 7.19
C VAL A 98 -9.58 8.53 7.86
N THR A 99 -9.63 9.62 7.10
CA THR A 99 -9.79 10.99 7.63
C THR A 99 -11.23 11.47 7.44
N MET A 100 -11.83 12.00 8.47
CA MET A 100 -13.22 12.46 8.46
C MET A 100 -13.36 13.79 7.72
N LEU A 101 -14.34 13.89 6.83
CA LEU A 101 -14.84 15.13 6.23
C LEU A 101 -16.13 15.60 6.92
N LYS A 102 -16.84 14.68 7.54
CA LYS A 102 -18.04 14.94 8.35
C LYS A 102 -17.85 14.33 9.73
N PRO A 103 -18.44 14.90 10.78
CA PRO A 103 -18.34 14.33 12.13
C PRO A 103 -18.98 12.94 12.20
N LEU A 104 -18.35 12.04 12.94
CA LEU A 104 -18.83 10.67 13.13
C LEU A 104 -18.50 10.19 14.55
N THR A 105 -19.39 9.44 15.18
CA THR A 105 -19.07 8.75 16.44
C THR A 105 -18.35 7.44 16.17
N GLY A 106 -17.47 7.03 17.09
CA GLY A 106 -16.79 5.74 16.99
C GLY A 106 -17.76 4.58 16.97
N GLN A 107 -18.80 4.64 17.79
CA GLN A 107 -19.85 3.63 17.81
C GLN A 107 -20.48 3.43 16.42
N MET A 108 -20.94 4.49 15.76
CA MET A 108 -21.53 4.40 14.41
C MET A 108 -20.55 3.86 13.38
N TYR A 109 -19.26 4.21 13.51
CA TYR A 109 -18.22 3.68 12.63
C TYR A 109 -18.02 2.19 12.81
N ALA A 110 -17.82 1.76 14.07
CA ALA A 110 -17.57 0.36 14.42
C ALA A 110 -18.76 -0.54 14.06
N GLU A 111 -19.99 -0.12 14.40
CA GLU A 111 -21.21 -0.85 14.06
C GLU A 111 -21.30 -1.10 12.54
N LYS A 112 -21.01 -0.06 11.72
CA LYS A 112 -21.10 -0.20 10.26
C LYS A 112 -20.04 -1.12 9.68
N VAL A 113 -18.82 -1.07 10.19
CA VAL A 113 -17.72 -1.94 9.74
C VAL A 113 -17.99 -3.39 10.15
N THR A 114 -18.32 -3.62 11.41
CA THR A 114 -18.52 -4.98 11.96
C THR A 114 -19.77 -5.65 11.41
N GLU A 115 -20.87 -4.90 11.18
CA GLU A 115 -22.07 -5.42 10.51
C GLU A 115 -21.73 -6.05 9.16
N ASN A 116 -20.96 -5.36 8.33
CA ASN A 116 -20.57 -5.83 7.01
C ASN A 116 -19.64 -7.06 7.11
N CYS A 117 -18.66 -7.02 8.04
CA CYS A 117 -17.73 -8.14 8.23
C CYS A 117 -18.48 -9.41 8.69
N VAL A 118 -19.34 -9.29 9.70
CA VAL A 118 -20.12 -10.42 10.23
C VAL A 118 -21.07 -10.99 9.18
N ALA A 119 -21.75 -10.14 8.41
CA ALA A 119 -22.63 -10.60 7.34
C ALA A 119 -21.85 -11.39 6.27
N TYR A 120 -20.68 -10.90 5.85
CA TYR A 120 -19.81 -11.60 4.91
C TYR A 120 -19.32 -12.93 5.46
N TRP A 121 -18.74 -12.96 6.67
CA TRP A 121 -18.20 -14.19 7.27
C TRP A 121 -19.26 -15.25 7.49
N LYS A 122 -20.48 -14.87 7.88
CA LYS A 122 -21.61 -15.81 7.98
C LYS A 122 -22.01 -16.36 6.61
N ALA A 123 -22.02 -15.53 5.58
CA ALA A 123 -22.38 -15.95 4.22
C ALA A 123 -21.38 -16.96 3.64
N VAL A 124 -20.08 -16.83 3.96
CA VAL A 124 -19.02 -17.74 3.47
C VAL A 124 -18.68 -18.85 4.48
N GLY A 125 -19.33 -18.89 5.66
CA GLY A 125 -19.19 -19.98 6.63
C GLY A 125 -17.91 -19.98 7.47
N ILE A 126 -17.25 -18.80 7.62
CA ILE A 126 -16.01 -18.66 8.40
C ILE A 126 -16.20 -17.90 9.73
N TYR A 127 -17.42 -17.50 10.07
CA TYR A 127 -17.72 -16.83 11.34
C TYR A 127 -17.65 -17.81 12.50
N SER A 128 -16.73 -17.59 13.43
CA SER A 128 -16.53 -18.41 14.64
C SER A 128 -16.48 -17.55 15.90
N ASP A 129 -16.23 -18.18 17.04
CA ASP A 129 -16.07 -17.48 18.33
C ASP A 129 -14.84 -16.53 18.31
N ALA A 130 -13.82 -16.84 17.51
CA ALA A 130 -12.65 -15.96 17.36
C ALA A 130 -13.02 -14.66 16.65
N GLU A 131 -13.83 -14.72 15.59
CA GLU A 131 -14.32 -13.54 14.88
C GLU A 131 -15.31 -12.75 15.74
N ALA A 132 -16.17 -13.45 16.52
CA ALA A 132 -17.09 -12.79 17.46
C ALA A 132 -16.33 -11.98 18.51
N LYS A 133 -15.27 -12.56 19.11
CA LYS A 133 -14.41 -11.88 20.07
C LYS A 133 -13.69 -10.69 19.44
N ALA A 134 -13.14 -10.84 18.24
CA ALA A 134 -12.48 -9.76 17.54
C ALA A 134 -13.43 -8.58 17.22
N VAL A 135 -14.70 -8.85 16.90
CA VAL A 135 -15.75 -7.84 16.73
C VAL A 135 -16.04 -7.10 18.03
N GLU A 136 -16.11 -7.81 19.16
CA GLU A 136 -16.31 -7.21 20.48
C GLU A 136 -15.13 -6.28 20.82
N GLU A 137 -13.89 -6.74 20.71
CA GLU A 137 -12.68 -5.95 20.95
C GLU A 137 -12.62 -4.70 20.03
N PHE A 138 -12.99 -4.86 18.76
CA PHE A 138 -13.06 -3.75 17.81
C PHE A 138 -14.11 -2.72 18.26
N THR A 139 -15.32 -3.16 18.57
CA THR A 139 -16.42 -2.28 18.99
C THR A 139 -16.09 -1.55 20.30
N ASP A 140 -15.50 -2.25 21.26
CA ASP A 140 -15.06 -1.66 22.53
C ASP A 140 -13.99 -0.59 22.35
N THR A 141 -13.07 -0.79 21.38
CA THR A 141 -12.03 0.20 21.07
C THR A 141 -12.62 1.53 20.58
N PHE A 142 -13.78 1.51 19.95
CA PHE A 142 -14.42 2.69 19.35
C PHE A 142 -15.53 3.32 20.19
N LYS A 143 -16.04 2.66 21.21
CA LYS A 143 -17.30 3.04 21.88
C LYS A 143 -17.37 4.46 22.42
N ASP A 144 -16.23 4.96 22.95
CA ASP A 144 -16.14 6.31 23.57
C ASP A 144 -15.51 7.34 22.63
N GLU A 145 -15.22 6.95 21.39
CA GLU A 145 -14.53 7.79 20.44
C GLU A 145 -15.47 8.71 19.66
N ASN A 146 -14.99 9.93 19.43
CA ASN A 146 -15.67 10.90 18.55
C ASN A 146 -14.66 11.47 17.56
N PHE A 147 -15.08 11.56 16.32
CA PHE A 147 -14.25 11.99 15.20
C PHE A 147 -14.81 13.25 14.55
N PRO A 148 -14.41 14.44 14.98
CA PRO A 148 -14.65 15.69 14.26
C PRO A 148 -13.98 15.66 12.88
N PRO A 149 -14.38 16.55 11.95
CA PRO A 149 -13.68 16.71 10.68
C PRO A 149 -12.17 16.92 10.85
N LEU A 150 -11.39 16.32 9.93
CA LEU A 150 -9.93 16.28 9.87
C LEU A 150 -9.23 15.43 10.94
N THR A 151 -9.97 14.75 11.82
CA THR A 151 -9.40 13.68 12.63
C THR A 151 -9.39 12.36 11.83
N SER A 152 -8.55 11.40 12.24
CA SER A 152 -8.38 10.17 11.46
C SER A 152 -8.41 8.93 12.33
N ILE A 153 -8.97 7.86 11.77
CA ILE A 153 -8.84 6.48 12.22
C ILE A 153 -7.71 5.84 11.41
N LEU A 154 -6.83 5.14 12.10
CA LEU A 154 -5.61 4.56 11.55
C LEU A 154 -5.61 3.05 11.81
N PHE A 155 -5.37 2.27 10.77
CA PHE A 155 -5.29 0.82 10.85
C PHE A 155 -3.94 0.35 10.29
N THR A 156 -3.14 -0.33 11.12
CA THR A 156 -1.94 -1.04 10.64
C THR A 156 -2.24 -2.53 10.62
N LEU A 157 -2.12 -3.15 9.46
CA LEU A 157 -2.33 -4.58 9.24
C LEU A 157 -0.94 -5.23 9.13
N SER A 158 -0.59 -6.07 10.09
CA SER A 158 0.68 -6.79 10.05
C SER A 158 0.64 -7.94 9.01
N PRO A 159 1.78 -8.37 8.48
CA PRO A 159 1.86 -9.54 7.60
C PRO A 159 1.34 -10.83 8.26
N HIS A 160 1.39 -10.89 9.60
CA HIS A 160 0.97 -12.04 10.38
C HIS A 160 -0.52 -12.03 10.76
N GLY A 161 -1.24 -10.96 10.41
CA GLY A 161 -2.70 -10.87 10.56
C GLY A 161 -3.18 -10.18 11.83
N SER A 162 -2.35 -9.37 12.52
CA SER A 162 -2.84 -8.48 13.57
C SER A 162 -3.31 -7.15 12.99
N LEU A 163 -4.30 -6.55 13.66
CA LEU A 163 -4.84 -5.22 13.36
C LEU A 163 -4.50 -4.28 14.51
N THR A 164 -3.58 -3.33 14.27
CA THR A 164 -3.34 -2.22 15.20
C THR A 164 -4.25 -1.06 14.84
N ILE A 165 -5.01 -0.57 15.82
CA ILE A 165 -5.92 0.58 15.70
C ILE A 165 -5.31 1.76 16.43
N ALA A 166 -5.32 2.94 15.82
CA ALA A 166 -4.91 4.18 16.45
C ALA A 166 -5.80 5.35 15.99
N PHE A 167 -5.80 6.42 16.75
CA PHE A 167 -6.60 7.61 16.46
C PHE A 167 -5.70 8.85 16.38
N SER A 168 -5.80 9.58 15.26
CA SER A 168 -5.18 10.89 15.13
C SER A 168 -6.24 11.96 15.41
N LYS A 169 -6.15 12.57 16.57
CA LYS A 169 -7.04 13.67 17.00
C LYS A 169 -6.57 15.04 16.49
N ALA A 170 -5.32 15.14 16.06
CA ALA A 170 -4.73 16.35 15.56
C ALA A 170 -5.18 16.62 14.11
N LYS A 171 -5.62 17.86 13.85
CA LYS A 171 -6.09 18.28 12.52
C LYS A 171 -4.97 18.38 11.47
N ASP A 172 -3.72 18.41 11.88
CA ASP A 172 -2.55 18.35 11.00
C ASP A 172 -2.30 16.95 10.44
N GLY A 173 -3.07 15.95 10.90
CA GLY A 173 -2.99 14.57 10.46
C GLY A 173 -1.77 13.81 10.98
N ALA A 174 -1.14 14.27 12.07
CA ALA A 174 -0.03 13.59 12.73
C ALA A 174 -0.39 12.12 13.05
N ILE A 175 0.54 11.21 12.78
CA ILE A 175 0.40 9.77 13.04
C ILE A 175 1.07 9.47 14.39
N PRO A 176 0.34 8.91 15.38
CA PRO A 176 0.94 8.51 16.65
C PRO A 176 1.89 7.32 16.45
N GLU A 177 2.92 7.20 17.28
CA GLU A 177 3.89 6.09 17.21
C GLU A 177 3.30 4.76 17.69
N VAL A 178 2.35 4.82 18.64
CA VAL A 178 1.77 3.64 19.31
C VAL A 178 0.28 3.54 18.98
N GLY A 179 -0.20 2.32 18.83
CA GLY A 179 -1.62 2.01 18.68
C GLY A 179 -2.41 2.16 19.99
N SER A 180 -3.70 2.39 19.88
CA SER A 180 -4.66 2.39 21.00
C SER A 180 -5.08 0.95 21.36
N ALA A 181 -5.13 0.05 20.37
CA ALA A 181 -5.44 -1.36 20.54
C ALA A 181 -4.73 -2.20 19.47
N VAL A 182 -4.51 -3.48 19.79
CA VAL A 182 -4.04 -4.50 18.84
C VAL A 182 -4.98 -5.71 18.96
N ILE A 183 -5.56 -6.12 17.84
CA ILE A 183 -6.48 -7.26 17.74
C ILE A 183 -5.81 -8.34 16.90
N GLU A 184 -5.57 -9.50 17.51
CA GLU A 184 -4.92 -10.64 16.86
C GLU A 184 -5.97 -11.50 16.13
N ASN A 185 -6.47 -10.96 15.00
CA ASN A 185 -7.41 -11.67 14.14
C ASN A 185 -7.22 -11.28 12.68
N LYS A 186 -6.72 -12.22 11.90
CA LYS A 186 -6.41 -12.03 10.48
C LYS A 186 -7.65 -11.72 9.64
N GLN A 187 -8.77 -12.39 9.92
CA GLN A 187 -10.02 -12.18 9.19
C GLN A 187 -10.55 -10.76 9.38
N LEU A 188 -10.43 -10.21 10.60
CA LEU A 188 -10.82 -8.82 10.87
C LEU A 188 -9.88 -7.84 10.17
N ALA A 189 -8.56 -8.05 10.25
CA ALA A 189 -7.59 -7.20 9.58
C ALA A 189 -7.84 -7.14 8.06
N GLU A 190 -8.01 -8.29 7.41
CA GLU A 190 -8.32 -8.38 5.99
C GLU A 190 -9.68 -7.75 5.64
N ALA A 191 -10.72 -8.00 6.46
CA ALA A 191 -12.06 -7.47 6.23
C ALA A 191 -12.12 -5.93 6.27
N VAL A 192 -11.30 -5.28 7.11
CA VAL A 192 -11.20 -3.81 7.13
C VAL A 192 -10.75 -3.28 5.76
N LEU A 193 -9.70 -3.85 5.16
CA LEU A 193 -9.23 -3.42 3.84
C LEU A 193 -10.18 -3.87 2.71
N GLU A 194 -10.70 -5.11 2.78
CA GLU A 194 -11.70 -5.62 1.83
C GLU A 194 -12.94 -4.73 1.76
N SER A 195 -13.40 -4.19 2.92
CA SER A 195 -14.53 -3.25 2.95
C SER A 195 -14.27 -1.95 2.16
N ILE A 196 -13.00 -1.61 1.90
CA ILE A 196 -12.62 -0.39 1.20
C ILE A 196 -12.40 -0.63 -0.30
N ILE A 197 -11.66 -1.68 -0.67
CA ILE A 197 -11.22 -1.95 -2.04
C ILE A 197 -11.73 -3.25 -2.65
N GLY A 198 -12.44 -4.07 -1.89
CA GLY A 198 -12.97 -5.34 -2.36
C GLY A 198 -14.14 -5.22 -3.34
N LYS A 199 -14.85 -6.32 -3.52
CA LYS A 199 -15.99 -6.40 -4.46
C LYS A 199 -17.05 -5.33 -4.22
N HIS A 200 -17.35 -5.06 -2.95
CA HIS A 200 -18.35 -4.07 -2.51
C HIS A 200 -17.69 -2.91 -1.75
N GLY A 201 -16.43 -2.62 -2.12
CA GLY A 201 -15.62 -1.61 -1.44
C GLY A 201 -16.27 -0.22 -1.48
N VAL A 202 -16.18 0.48 -0.34
CA VAL A 202 -16.86 1.77 -0.12
C VAL A 202 -16.17 2.96 -0.81
N SER A 203 -14.99 2.77 -1.40
CA SER A 203 -14.25 3.83 -2.10
C SER A 203 -13.76 3.40 -3.49
N PRO A 204 -14.62 3.46 -4.52
CA PRO A 204 -14.21 3.19 -5.90
C PRO A 204 -13.04 4.07 -6.37
N VAL A 205 -12.97 5.32 -5.88
CA VAL A 205 -11.89 6.27 -6.21
C VAL A 205 -10.56 5.82 -5.63
N ALA A 206 -10.52 5.36 -4.37
CA ALA A 206 -9.30 4.81 -3.78
C ALA A 206 -8.86 3.52 -4.49
N LYS A 207 -9.81 2.67 -4.87
CA LYS A 207 -9.59 1.45 -5.63
C LYS A 207 -8.95 1.75 -6.99
N GLN A 208 -9.49 2.68 -7.75
CA GLN A 208 -8.94 3.15 -9.02
C GLN A 208 -7.52 3.72 -8.84
N SER A 209 -7.34 4.64 -7.90
CA SER A 209 -6.05 5.24 -7.57
C SER A 209 -4.98 4.19 -7.22
N LEU A 210 -5.37 3.14 -6.47
CA LEU A 210 -4.49 2.04 -6.10
C LEU A 210 -4.03 1.26 -7.33
N ALA A 211 -4.95 0.91 -8.25
CA ALA A 211 -4.63 0.19 -9.49
C ALA A 211 -3.66 0.99 -10.37
N GLU A 212 -3.95 2.29 -10.59
CA GLU A 212 -3.12 3.17 -11.42
C GLU A 212 -1.69 3.31 -10.87
N ARG A 213 -1.55 3.53 -9.56
CA ARG A 213 -0.25 3.74 -8.93
C ARG A 213 0.57 2.46 -8.84
N ILE A 214 -0.05 1.33 -8.49
CA ILE A 214 0.65 0.03 -8.47
C ILE A 214 1.08 -0.35 -9.89
N HIS A 215 0.25 -0.12 -10.91
CA HIS A 215 0.66 -0.31 -12.30
C HIS A 215 1.97 0.45 -12.62
N GLY A 216 2.02 1.76 -12.33
CA GLY A 216 3.23 2.57 -12.55
C GLY A 216 4.46 2.05 -11.79
N LEU A 217 4.28 1.70 -10.51
CA LEU A 217 5.35 1.18 -9.68
C LEU A 217 5.87 -0.20 -10.15
N LEU A 218 5.01 -1.06 -10.67
CA LEU A 218 5.42 -2.35 -11.23
C LEU A 218 6.25 -2.18 -12.50
N LEU A 219 5.98 -1.17 -13.32
CA LEU A 219 6.81 -0.83 -14.49
C LEU A 219 8.20 -0.34 -14.08
N GLU A 220 8.28 0.55 -13.08
CA GLU A 220 9.55 1.07 -12.56
C GLU A 220 10.36 0.00 -11.84
N PHE A 221 9.71 -0.89 -11.10
CA PHE A 221 10.32 -2.03 -10.41
C PHE A 221 11.10 -2.93 -11.38
N ASP A 222 10.58 -3.13 -12.58
CA ASP A 222 11.25 -3.89 -13.63
C ASP A 222 12.49 -3.20 -14.18
N ALA A 223 12.38 -1.92 -14.48
CA ALA A 223 13.51 -1.17 -15.02
C ALA A 223 14.68 -1.18 -14.04
N ALA A 224 14.42 -1.09 -12.74
CA ALA A 224 15.44 -1.19 -11.70
C ALA A 224 16.11 -2.57 -11.64
N ASN A 225 15.32 -3.65 -11.74
CA ASN A 225 15.83 -5.03 -11.73
C ASN A 225 16.66 -5.36 -12.97
N VAL A 226 16.28 -4.85 -14.15
CA VAL A 226 17.07 -5.01 -15.39
C VAL A 226 18.42 -4.32 -15.25
N ASN A 227 18.47 -3.11 -14.69
CA ASN A 227 19.72 -2.38 -14.48
C ASN A 227 20.67 -3.06 -13.46
N VAL A 228 20.13 -3.64 -12.39
CA VAL A 228 20.92 -4.39 -11.41
C VAL A 228 21.54 -5.62 -12.05
N ASN A 229 20.79 -6.38 -12.84
CA ASN A 229 21.28 -7.57 -13.54
C ASN A 229 22.32 -7.22 -14.62
N ALA A 230 22.13 -6.14 -15.38
CA ALA A 230 23.11 -5.67 -16.34
C ALA A 230 24.43 -5.25 -15.68
N ASN A 231 24.35 -4.58 -14.53
CA ASN A 231 25.54 -4.18 -13.76
C ASN A 231 26.25 -5.38 -13.09
N ALA A 232 25.50 -6.40 -12.66
CA ALA A 232 26.08 -7.64 -12.14
C ALA A 232 26.85 -8.40 -13.24
N LEU A 233 26.23 -8.58 -14.42
CA LEU A 233 26.86 -9.23 -15.58
C LEU A 233 28.10 -8.51 -16.06
N ASN A 234 28.15 -7.18 -15.95
CA ASN A 234 29.34 -6.39 -16.28
C ASN A 234 30.45 -6.51 -15.21
N ARG A 235 30.09 -6.68 -13.94
CA ARG A 235 31.08 -6.94 -12.85
C ARG A 235 31.74 -8.30 -13.02
N ASP A 236 30.97 -9.35 -13.31
CA ASP A 236 31.51 -10.69 -13.54
C ASP A 236 32.45 -10.75 -14.76
N LYS A 237 32.13 -10.00 -15.83
CA LYS A 237 33.02 -9.87 -17.00
C LYS A 237 34.33 -9.15 -16.67
N VAL A 238 34.30 -8.15 -15.78
CA VAL A 238 35.50 -7.41 -15.36
C VAL A 238 36.37 -8.26 -14.43
N GLU A 239 35.78 -9.13 -13.60
CA GLU A 239 36.56 -10.04 -12.74
C GLU A 239 37.20 -11.19 -13.55
N VAL A 240 36.50 -11.76 -14.53
CA VAL A 240 37.06 -12.80 -15.41
C VAL A 240 38.25 -12.26 -16.22
N VAL A 241 38.17 -11.03 -16.74
CA VAL A 241 39.28 -10.41 -17.45
C VAL A 241 40.49 -10.12 -16.55
N LYS A 242 40.29 -9.89 -15.24
CA LYS A 242 41.36 -9.72 -14.25
C LYS A 242 42.06 -11.01 -13.85
N GLN A 243 41.38 -12.15 -13.92
CA GLN A 243 41.98 -13.46 -13.61
C GLN A 243 42.82 -14.04 -14.77
N GLU A 244 42.51 -13.69 -16.02
CA GLU A 244 43.30 -14.16 -17.18
C GLU A 244 44.60 -13.38 -17.40
N ASN A 245 44.77 -12.20 -16.79
CA ASN A 245 45.98 -11.34 -16.98
C ASN A 245 46.95 -11.35 -15.77
N GLY A 246 46.94 -12.39 -15.00
CA GLY A 246 47.81 -12.57 -13.79
C GLY A 246 49.20 -13.13 -14.07
N ASP A 247 49.87 -12.75 -15.15
CA ASP A 247 51.35 -12.89 -15.29
C ASP A 247 51.84 -11.98 -16.43
N SER A 248 52.25 -10.79 -16.09
CA SER A 248 53.37 -9.98 -16.60
C SER A 248 53.12 -8.48 -16.42
N VAL A 249 54.04 -7.88 -15.73
CA VAL A 249 54.19 -6.42 -15.56
C VAL A 249 54.58 -5.83 -16.91
N ASP A 250 53.73 -4.97 -17.51
CA ASP A 250 54.17 -3.70 -18.15
C ASP A 250 53.00 -2.96 -18.80
N LYS A 251 52.87 -1.70 -18.38
CA LYS A 251 52.20 -0.56 -19.01
C LYS A 251 50.75 -0.69 -19.46
N VAL A 252 49.87 -0.10 -18.66
CA VAL A 252 48.48 0.21 -19.05
C VAL A 252 48.48 1.47 -19.91
N GLU A 253 48.19 1.32 -21.18
CA GLU A 253 47.80 2.41 -22.07
C GLU A 253 46.27 2.53 -22.08
N VAL A 254 45.75 3.68 -21.63
CA VAL A 254 44.32 3.94 -21.58
C VAL A 254 43.88 4.36 -23.00
N VAL A 255 43.24 3.46 -23.73
CA VAL A 255 42.55 3.81 -24.98
C VAL A 255 41.15 4.30 -24.67
N LYS A 256 40.94 5.59 -24.79
CA LYS A 256 39.60 6.19 -24.87
C LYS A 256 39.03 5.90 -26.25
N GLN A 257 37.96 5.15 -26.32
CA GLN A 257 37.15 5.03 -27.53
C GLN A 257 36.11 6.16 -27.53
N GLU A 258 36.35 7.17 -28.37
CA GLU A 258 35.36 8.18 -28.73
C GLU A 258 34.41 7.61 -29.79
N ASN A 259 33.10 7.75 -29.54
CA ASN A 259 32.07 7.47 -30.53
C ASN A 259 32.14 8.54 -31.63
N GLY A 260 32.58 8.15 -32.80
CA GLY A 260 32.62 8.99 -34.00
C GLY A 260 31.51 8.60 -34.98
N ASP A 261 30.59 9.53 -35.18
CA ASP A 261 29.64 9.51 -36.29
C ASP A 261 30.42 9.46 -37.63
N SER A 262 30.04 8.56 -38.48
CA SER A 262 30.52 8.55 -39.88
C SER A 262 29.36 8.71 -40.84
N ILE A 263 29.23 9.94 -41.34
CA ILE A 263 28.37 10.28 -42.47
C ILE A 263 29.01 9.76 -43.73
N CYS A 264 28.32 8.91 -44.44
CA CYS A 264 28.71 8.46 -45.79
C CYS A 264 28.32 9.52 -46.83
N LYS A 265 29.26 10.03 -47.56
CA LYS A 265 29.08 10.69 -48.87
C LYS A 265 30.01 10.05 -49.87
N GLN A 266 29.39 9.61 -50.92
CA GLN A 266 29.70 9.23 -52.29
C GLN A 266 29.74 7.76 -52.57
#